data_7e8b738ac4275f7ed79421ca24f32638
#
_entry.id   7e8b738ac4275f7ed79421ca24f32638
#
_cell.length_a   1.000
_cell.length_b   1.000
_cell.length_c   1.000
_cell.angle_alpha   90.00
_cell.angle_beta   90.00
_cell.angle_gamma   90.00
#
_symmetry.space_group_name_H-M   'P 1'
#
loop_
_entity.id
_entity.type
_entity.pdbx_description
1 polymer ?
#
loop_
_entity_poly.entity_id
_entity_poly.type
_entity_poly.pdbx_seq_one_letter_code
_entity_poly.pdbx_strand_id
1 'polypeptide(L)'
;KKQNEISKMFSFGVKEGFVVEGEPGFVLEPYDQVFVRRSPGYAEKVNVTVSGEVEFEGDYSLNVRNERLSDVIKKAGGLTDFAYIDGARLERQMTPEEYKQAQELMAMVVSNNNISGNDSIVVPEVSTTYPVGIDLKEILANPHSAIDPVLQDGDVIVIPQYMTTVSVSGSVRKPNSVVYDPKMKLKDYISEAGGYAERARKSGTFILYPNGHIKELGRNASAKDIMGGSKIIVPQKGRSQWNLATTLTSVTTSVSMLAVIATLINAMK
;
A
#
# COMPACT_ATOMS: atom_id res chain seq x y z
N LYS A 1 -46.44 32.82 28.92
CA LYS A 1 -45.16 33.48 28.55
C LYS A 1 -44.11 32.40 28.35
N LYS A 2 -44.04 31.81 27.14
CA LYS A 2 -42.93 30.98 26.69
C LYS A 2 -42.11 31.80 25.70
N GLN A 3 -41.20 32.60 26.23
CA GLN A 3 -40.47 33.63 25.46
C GLN A 3 -39.05 33.18 25.07
N ASN A 4 -38.75 31.88 25.11
CA ASN A 4 -37.40 31.35 24.79
C ASN A 4 -37.39 30.13 23.87
N GLU A 5 -38.51 29.74 23.26
CA GLU A 5 -38.49 28.74 22.19
C GLU A 5 -38.24 29.42 20.85
N ILE A 6 -37.06 29.25 20.30
CA ILE A 6 -36.67 29.80 18.99
C ILE A 6 -37.16 28.86 17.85
N SER A 7 -37.22 27.54 18.11
CA SER A 7 -37.71 26.54 17.16
C SER A 7 -38.21 25.29 17.88
N LYS A 8 -39.14 24.58 17.27
CA LYS A 8 -39.52 23.23 17.70
C LYS A 8 -38.81 22.22 16.80
N MET A 9 -38.26 21.17 17.42
CA MET A 9 -37.63 20.08 16.70
C MET A 9 -38.49 18.84 16.75
N PHE A 10 -38.78 18.29 15.59
CA PHE A 10 -39.46 17.01 15.43
C PHE A 10 -38.47 16.00 14.85
N SER A 11 -38.55 14.75 15.28
CA SER A 11 -37.66 13.67 14.77
C SER A 11 -38.52 12.48 14.38
N PHE A 12 -38.34 12.03 13.15
CA PHE A 12 -39.10 10.92 12.58
C PHE A 12 -38.13 9.85 12.08
N GLY A 13 -38.47 8.57 12.29
CA GLY A 13 -37.81 7.46 11.62
C GLY A 13 -38.34 7.30 10.19
N VAL A 14 -37.45 6.96 9.25
CA VAL A 14 -37.84 6.56 7.87
C VAL A 14 -37.45 5.09 7.69
N LYS A 15 -38.46 4.24 7.44
CA LYS A 15 -38.30 2.82 7.16
C LYS A 15 -38.18 2.54 5.64
N GLU A 16 -37.91 1.29 5.30
CA GLU A 16 -37.93 0.83 3.90
C GLU A 16 -39.24 1.20 3.21
N GLY A 17 -39.17 1.59 1.93
CA GLY A 17 -40.31 2.09 1.18
C GLY A 17 -40.69 3.55 1.48
N PHE A 18 -39.78 4.31 2.12
CA PHE A 18 -39.99 5.71 2.52
C PHE A 18 -41.17 5.92 3.49
N VAL A 19 -41.51 4.91 4.28
CA VAL A 19 -42.56 5.02 5.30
C VAL A 19 -42.00 5.84 6.48
N VAL A 20 -42.57 7.02 6.70
CA VAL A 20 -42.21 7.91 7.80
C VAL A 20 -42.92 7.49 9.06
N GLU A 21 -42.18 7.19 10.14
CA GLU A 21 -42.72 6.96 11.48
C GLU A 21 -42.78 8.30 12.23
N GLY A 22 -43.95 8.82 12.44
CA GLY A 22 -44.11 10.10 13.14
C GLY A 22 -45.53 10.33 13.59
N GLU A 23 -45.84 11.52 14.06
CA GLU A 23 -47.20 11.90 14.44
C GLU A 23 -48.11 11.89 13.19
N PRO A 24 -49.25 11.16 13.24
CA PRO A 24 -50.20 11.18 12.16
C PRO A 24 -50.70 12.62 11.89
N GLY A 25 -50.60 13.07 10.66
CA GLY A 25 -51.04 14.41 10.27
C GLY A 25 -49.99 15.52 10.44
N PHE A 26 -48.73 15.19 10.70
CA PHE A 26 -47.67 16.19 10.64
C PHE A 26 -47.52 16.75 9.21
N VAL A 27 -47.56 18.06 9.08
CA VAL A 27 -47.43 18.76 7.79
C VAL A 27 -46.31 19.77 7.92
N LEU A 28 -45.43 19.82 6.91
CA LEU A 28 -44.41 20.88 6.83
C LEU A 28 -45.04 22.23 6.55
N GLU A 29 -44.61 23.21 7.30
CA GLU A 29 -45.01 24.59 7.12
C GLU A 29 -43.92 25.42 6.37
N PRO A 30 -44.30 26.56 5.74
CA PRO A 30 -43.31 27.47 5.16
C PRO A 30 -42.22 27.85 6.17
N TYR A 31 -40.95 27.79 5.73
CA TYR A 31 -39.74 28.05 6.52
C TYR A 31 -39.25 26.87 7.42
N ASP A 32 -39.92 25.73 7.42
CA ASP A 32 -39.40 24.58 8.11
C ASP A 32 -38.09 24.09 7.45
N GLN A 33 -37.14 23.65 8.28
CA GLN A 33 -35.88 23.07 7.83
C GLN A 33 -35.90 21.57 8.06
N VAL A 34 -35.71 20.81 7.00
CA VAL A 34 -35.67 19.35 7.05
C VAL A 34 -34.22 18.87 6.95
N PHE A 35 -33.78 18.11 7.95
CA PHE A 35 -32.47 17.50 7.97
C PHE A 35 -32.62 15.98 7.87
N VAL A 36 -32.18 15.41 6.76
CA VAL A 36 -32.12 13.94 6.60
C VAL A 36 -30.76 13.45 7.10
N ARG A 37 -30.79 12.58 8.09
CA ARG A 37 -29.59 11.97 8.66
C ARG A 37 -29.61 10.47 8.45
N ARG A 38 -28.44 9.87 8.24
CA ARG A 38 -28.33 8.40 8.19
C ARG A 38 -28.73 7.82 9.55
N SER A 39 -29.40 6.67 9.54
CA SER A 39 -29.73 5.94 10.77
C SER A 39 -28.42 5.61 11.52
N PRO A 40 -28.38 5.77 12.87
CA PRO A 40 -27.24 5.35 13.67
C PRO A 40 -26.90 3.85 13.52
N GLY A 41 -27.91 3.03 13.16
CA GLY A 41 -27.73 1.61 12.89
C GLY A 41 -27.33 1.27 11.46
N TYR A 42 -27.25 2.25 10.57
CA TYR A 42 -26.78 2.03 9.20
C TYR A 42 -25.26 1.82 9.21
N ALA A 43 -24.85 0.62 8.88
CA ALA A 43 -23.46 0.30 8.60
C ALA A 43 -23.30 0.19 7.09
N GLU A 44 -22.42 1.00 6.51
CA GLU A 44 -21.97 0.82 5.14
C GLU A 44 -21.33 -0.58 5.01
N LYS A 45 -21.66 -1.29 3.94
CA LYS A 45 -20.97 -2.56 3.65
C LYS A 45 -19.52 -2.23 3.33
N VAL A 46 -18.63 -2.90 4.01
CA VAL A 46 -17.19 -2.83 3.79
C VAL A 46 -16.81 -4.05 2.96
N ASN A 47 -16.19 -3.83 1.82
CA ASN A 47 -15.75 -4.89 0.93
C ASN A 47 -14.22 -4.87 0.85
N VAL A 48 -13.64 -6.05 0.81
CA VAL A 48 -12.21 -6.26 0.61
C VAL A 48 -12.01 -7.29 -0.49
N THR A 49 -10.91 -7.19 -1.22
CA THR A 49 -10.57 -8.12 -2.29
C THR A 49 -9.43 -9.03 -1.85
N VAL A 50 -9.53 -10.32 -2.11
CA VAL A 50 -8.45 -11.29 -1.94
C VAL A 50 -8.04 -11.79 -3.31
N SER A 51 -6.76 -11.69 -3.64
CA SER A 51 -6.24 -12.12 -4.94
C SER A 51 -4.96 -12.93 -4.82
N GLY A 52 -4.78 -13.85 -5.77
CA GLY A 52 -3.61 -14.71 -5.88
C GLY A 52 -3.84 -16.09 -5.22
N GLU A 53 -2.85 -16.60 -4.53
CA GLU A 53 -2.77 -17.99 -4.08
C GLU A 53 -3.60 -18.27 -2.82
N VAL A 54 -4.92 -18.18 -2.98
CA VAL A 54 -5.96 -18.62 -2.03
C VAL A 54 -6.92 -19.57 -2.73
N GLU A 55 -7.65 -20.40 -1.98
CA GLU A 55 -8.60 -21.35 -2.57
C GLU A 55 -9.72 -20.66 -3.35
N PHE A 56 -10.22 -19.53 -2.83
CA PHE A 56 -11.28 -18.76 -3.47
C PHE A 56 -10.89 -17.28 -3.50
N GLU A 57 -10.36 -16.83 -4.64
CA GLU A 57 -10.10 -15.40 -4.86
C GLU A 57 -11.39 -14.64 -5.18
N GLY A 58 -11.42 -13.35 -4.87
CA GLY A 58 -12.56 -12.48 -5.16
C GLY A 58 -12.85 -11.47 -4.06
N ASP A 59 -14.05 -10.89 -4.15
CA ASP A 59 -14.49 -9.85 -3.23
C ASP A 59 -15.25 -10.45 -2.04
N TYR A 60 -14.91 -9.96 -0.86
CA TYR A 60 -15.49 -10.39 0.41
C TYR A 60 -16.10 -9.21 1.15
N SER A 61 -17.39 -9.32 1.48
CA SER A 61 -18.02 -8.36 2.38
C SER A 61 -17.69 -8.70 3.84
N LEU A 62 -17.29 -7.70 4.60
CA LEU A 62 -17.03 -7.85 6.02
C LEU A 62 -18.34 -7.91 6.81
N ASN A 63 -18.44 -8.86 7.70
CA ASN A 63 -19.64 -9.08 8.52
C ASN A 63 -19.67 -8.16 9.75
N VAL A 64 -18.48 -7.79 10.24
CA VAL A 64 -18.28 -6.93 11.42
C VAL A 64 -17.22 -5.88 11.12
N ARG A 65 -17.35 -4.70 11.77
CA ARG A 65 -16.43 -3.55 11.52
C ARG A 65 -14.97 -3.80 11.89
N ASN A 66 -14.71 -4.76 12.76
CA ASN A 66 -13.38 -5.09 13.25
C ASN A 66 -12.89 -6.44 12.74
N GLU A 67 -13.40 -6.89 11.60
CA GLU A 67 -12.94 -8.12 10.96
C GLU A 67 -11.48 -7.97 10.52
N ARG A 68 -10.70 -9.01 10.75
CA ARG A 68 -9.26 -8.98 10.57
C ARG A 68 -8.83 -9.76 9.32
N LEU A 69 -7.59 -9.57 8.93
CA LEU A 69 -7.02 -10.22 7.75
C LEU A 69 -7.10 -11.75 7.87
N SER A 70 -6.79 -12.32 9.03
CA SER A 70 -6.88 -13.77 9.27
C SER A 70 -8.28 -14.34 9.05
N ASP A 71 -9.33 -13.58 9.41
CA ASP A 71 -10.72 -14.01 9.23
C ASP A 71 -11.08 -14.11 7.75
N VAL A 72 -10.64 -13.11 6.97
CA VAL A 72 -10.93 -13.07 5.53
C VAL A 72 -10.15 -14.15 4.78
N ILE A 73 -8.88 -14.40 5.11
CA ILE A 73 -8.12 -15.52 4.54
C ILE A 73 -8.83 -16.86 4.84
N LYS A 74 -9.35 -17.03 6.06
CA LYS A 74 -10.12 -18.22 6.41
C LYS A 74 -11.41 -18.34 5.60
N LYS A 75 -12.11 -17.23 5.34
CA LYS A 75 -13.29 -17.20 4.46
C LYS A 75 -12.94 -17.55 3.01
N ALA A 76 -11.76 -17.13 2.56
CA ALA A 76 -11.22 -17.46 1.24
C ALA A 76 -10.75 -18.92 1.11
N GLY A 77 -11.03 -19.77 2.10
CA GLY A 77 -10.67 -21.19 2.09
C GLY A 77 -9.24 -21.50 2.53
N GLY A 78 -8.46 -20.47 2.87
CA GLY A 78 -7.05 -20.62 3.20
C GLY A 78 -6.12 -20.39 1.99
N LEU A 79 -4.86 -20.75 2.16
CA LEU A 79 -3.82 -20.59 1.15
C LEU A 79 -3.66 -21.86 0.31
N THR A 80 -3.32 -21.71 -0.97
CA THR A 80 -2.92 -22.82 -1.81
C THR A 80 -1.49 -23.30 -1.50
N ASP A 81 -1.12 -24.48 -2.00
CA ASP A 81 0.25 -25.02 -1.85
C ASP A 81 1.32 -24.17 -2.57
N PHE A 82 0.91 -23.30 -3.48
CA PHE A 82 1.81 -22.43 -4.24
C PHE A 82 1.95 -21.03 -3.62
N ALA A 83 1.27 -20.77 -2.52
CA ALA A 83 1.25 -19.47 -1.87
C ALA A 83 2.63 -19.07 -1.32
N TYR A 84 3.09 -17.89 -1.71
CA TYR A 84 4.30 -17.29 -1.15
C TYR A 84 3.95 -16.42 0.05
N ILE A 85 3.95 -17.03 1.22
CA ILE A 85 3.51 -16.40 2.48
C ILE A 85 4.35 -15.17 2.83
N ASP A 86 5.69 -15.26 2.66
CA ASP A 86 6.62 -14.16 2.96
C ASP A 86 6.50 -12.99 1.96
N GLY A 87 5.83 -13.23 0.83
CA GLY A 87 5.55 -12.22 -0.20
C GLY A 87 4.16 -11.61 -0.10
N ALA A 88 3.34 -12.08 0.82
CA ALA A 88 1.99 -11.58 1.01
C ALA A 88 2.01 -10.09 1.45
N ARG A 89 1.08 -9.31 0.92
CA ARG A 89 0.94 -7.90 1.25
C ARG A 89 -0.51 -7.48 1.31
N LEU A 90 -0.78 -6.47 2.09
CA LEU A 90 -2.05 -5.75 2.13
C LEU A 90 -1.87 -4.43 1.38
N GLU A 91 -2.69 -4.17 0.38
CA GLU A 91 -2.74 -2.89 -0.32
C GLU A 91 -3.96 -2.12 0.17
N ARG A 92 -3.74 -0.90 0.68
CA ARG A 92 -4.77 -0.05 1.24
C ARG A 92 -4.96 1.18 0.39
N GLN A 93 -6.20 1.60 0.18
CA GLN A 93 -6.49 2.83 -0.53
C GLN A 93 -6.10 4.05 0.32
N MET A 94 -5.51 5.04 -0.33
CA MET A 94 -5.24 6.34 0.30
C MET A 94 -6.55 7.11 0.48
N THR A 95 -6.67 7.77 1.62
CA THR A 95 -7.67 8.81 1.77
C THR A 95 -7.37 9.98 0.81
N PRO A 96 -8.38 10.80 0.45
CA PRO A 96 -8.14 11.98 -0.39
C PRO A 96 -7.05 12.91 0.16
N GLU A 97 -6.95 13.03 1.49
CA GLU A 97 -5.95 13.82 2.19
C GLU A 97 -4.55 13.23 2.05
N GLU A 98 -4.40 11.92 2.26
CA GLU A 98 -3.12 11.21 2.08
C GLU A 98 -2.64 11.28 0.62
N TYR A 99 -3.55 11.11 -0.33
CA TYR A 99 -3.24 11.22 -1.75
C TYR A 99 -2.75 12.61 -2.12
N LYS A 100 -3.41 13.66 -1.61
CA LYS A 100 -2.99 15.04 -1.81
C LYS A 100 -1.60 15.31 -1.22
N GLN A 101 -1.34 14.84 0.00
CA GLN A 101 -0.03 14.96 0.64
C GLN A 101 1.05 14.23 -0.17
N ALA A 102 0.75 13.05 -0.71
CA ALA A 102 1.65 12.30 -1.56
C ALA A 102 1.98 13.05 -2.85
N GLN A 103 1.00 13.69 -3.47
CA GLN A 103 1.21 14.53 -4.65
C GLN A 103 2.08 15.76 -4.33
N GLU A 104 1.83 16.45 -3.21
CA GLU A 104 2.63 17.59 -2.77
C GLU A 104 4.08 17.20 -2.51
N LEU A 105 4.33 16.08 -1.82
CA LEU A 105 5.67 15.56 -1.59
C LEU A 105 6.38 15.22 -2.90
N MET A 106 5.67 14.59 -3.84
CA MET A 106 6.22 14.28 -5.15
C MET A 106 6.59 15.56 -5.92
N ALA A 107 5.72 16.57 -5.92
CA ALA A 107 5.99 17.85 -6.56
C ALA A 107 7.22 18.54 -5.93
N MET A 108 7.39 18.48 -4.61
CA MET A 108 8.58 19.00 -3.94
C MET A 108 9.86 18.25 -4.33
N VAL A 109 9.80 16.93 -4.44
CA VAL A 109 10.94 16.10 -4.88
C VAL A 109 11.33 16.45 -6.32
N VAL A 110 10.36 16.61 -7.20
CA VAL A 110 10.58 16.99 -8.59
C VAL A 110 11.14 18.41 -8.70
N SER A 111 10.60 19.36 -7.92
CA SER A 111 11.05 20.79 -7.97
C SER A 111 12.45 20.97 -7.36
N ASN A 112 12.79 20.26 -6.29
CA ASN A 112 14.12 20.34 -5.68
C ASN A 112 15.23 19.70 -6.53
N ASN A 113 14.86 18.82 -7.44
CA ASN A 113 15.80 18.22 -8.37
C ASN A 113 16.00 19.12 -9.61
N ASN A 114 16.21 20.43 -9.48
CA ASN A 114 16.49 21.37 -10.55
C ASN A 114 17.14 20.69 -11.78
N ILE A 115 16.33 20.13 -12.64
CA ILE A 115 16.77 19.46 -13.85
C ILE A 115 16.95 20.55 -14.88
N SER A 116 18.13 21.15 -14.87
CA SER A 116 18.62 21.96 -15.99
C SER A 116 18.93 21.01 -17.16
N GLY A 117 17.96 20.77 -18.00
CA GLY A 117 18.13 20.01 -19.22
C GLY A 117 16.77 19.71 -19.87
N ASN A 118 16.71 19.82 -21.17
CA ASN A 118 15.55 19.64 -22.04
C ASN A 118 14.94 18.21 -22.05
N ASP A 119 15.15 17.42 -21.04
CA ASP A 119 14.52 16.10 -20.95
C ASP A 119 13.14 16.23 -20.31
N SER A 120 12.12 15.82 -21.05
CA SER A 120 10.75 15.71 -20.56
C SER A 120 10.73 14.79 -19.35
N ILE A 121 10.54 15.39 -18.17
CA ILE A 121 10.41 14.62 -16.93
C ILE A 121 9.05 13.95 -16.98
N VAL A 122 9.04 12.65 -17.13
CA VAL A 122 7.85 11.86 -16.84
C VAL A 122 7.68 11.89 -15.32
N VAL A 123 6.79 12.75 -14.84
CA VAL A 123 6.37 12.72 -13.42
C VAL A 123 5.62 11.41 -13.23
N PRO A 124 6.12 10.50 -12.39
CA PRO A 124 5.41 9.24 -12.17
C PRO A 124 4.06 9.54 -11.50
N GLU A 125 3.03 8.87 -11.95
CA GLU A 125 1.71 8.96 -11.29
C GLU A 125 1.81 8.45 -9.85
N VAL A 126 1.23 9.21 -8.93
CA VAL A 126 1.11 8.77 -7.54
C VAL A 126 0.05 7.68 -7.50
N SER A 127 0.40 6.50 -6.98
CA SER A 127 -0.57 5.43 -6.78
C SER A 127 -1.65 5.87 -5.79
N THR A 128 -2.88 5.46 -6.02
CA THR A 128 -4.00 5.66 -5.09
C THR A 128 -3.97 4.68 -3.92
N THR A 129 -3.09 3.68 -3.97
CA THR A 129 -2.93 2.65 -2.93
C THR A 129 -1.51 2.61 -2.40
N TYR A 130 -1.34 2.16 -1.18
CA TYR A 130 -0.04 1.90 -0.57
C TYR A 130 0.00 0.52 0.08
N PRO A 131 1.16 -0.18 0.03
CA PRO A 131 1.31 -1.45 0.71
C PRO A 131 1.44 -1.25 2.22
N VAL A 132 0.68 -2.02 2.96
CA VAL A 132 0.86 -2.23 4.39
C VAL A 132 1.66 -3.51 4.56
N GLY A 133 2.86 -3.40 5.13
CA GLY A 133 3.71 -4.56 5.40
C GLY A 133 3.06 -5.49 6.41
N ILE A 134 2.92 -6.75 6.06
CA ILE A 134 2.34 -7.76 6.93
C ILE A 134 3.30 -8.95 7.07
N ASP A 135 3.28 -9.59 8.23
CA ASP A 135 3.86 -10.93 8.43
C ASP A 135 2.72 -11.95 8.45
N LEU A 136 2.34 -12.42 7.24
CA LEU A 136 1.22 -13.34 7.12
C LEU A 136 1.44 -14.64 7.87
N LYS A 137 2.69 -15.10 7.97
CA LYS A 137 3.02 -16.32 8.69
C LYS A 137 2.72 -16.20 10.18
N GLU A 138 3.12 -15.09 10.78
CA GLU A 138 2.87 -14.83 12.20
C GLU A 138 1.39 -14.54 12.45
N ILE A 139 0.72 -13.81 11.55
CA ILE A 139 -0.73 -13.54 11.62
C ILE A 139 -1.54 -14.84 11.63
N LEU A 140 -1.22 -15.78 10.73
CA LEU A 140 -1.92 -17.07 10.67
C LEU A 140 -1.60 -17.99 11.85
N ALA A 141 -0.40 -17.87 12.44
CA ALA A 141 -0.04 -18.58 13.65
C ALA A 141 -0.73 -18.02 14.91
N ASN A 142 -0.96 -16.71 14.95
CA ASN A 142 -1.55 -15.98 16.07
C ASN A 142 -2.70 -15.07 15.59
N PRO A 143 -3.84 -15.62 15.16
CA PRO A 143 -4.99 -14.83 14.73
C PRO A 143 -5.49 -13.89 15.82
N HIS A 144 -6.01 -12.73 15.42
CA HIS A 144 -6.51 -11.70 16.33
C HIS A 144 -5.46 -11.06 17.25
N SER A 145 -4.17 -11.29 17.00
CA SER A 145 -3.07 -10.60 17.68
C SER A 145 -2.97 -9.12 17.27
N ALA A 146 -2.08 -8.37 17.91
CA ALA A 146 -1.86 -6.95 17.59
C ALA A 146 -1.30 -6.73 16.17
N ILE A 147 -0.62 -7.73 15.61
CA ILE A 147 -0.05 -7.68 14.24
C ILE A 147 -1.05 -8.07 13.16
N ASP A 148 -2.20 -8.64 13.53
CA ASP A 148 -3.27 -9.00 12.59
C ASP A 148 -4.14 -7.75 12.31
N PRO A 149 -4.01 -7.10 11.15
CA PRO A 149 -4.63 -5.82 10.91
C PRO A 149 -6.14 -5.94 10.75
N VAL A 150 -6.85 -4.95 11.29
CA VAL A 150 -8.27 -4.73 10.98
C VAL A 150 -8.37 -4.21 9.56
N LEU A 151 -9.24 -4.82 8.76
CA LEU A 151 -9.45 -4.47 7.37
C LEU A 151 -10.36 -3.26 7.21
N GLN A 152 -10.14 -2.52 6.14
CA GLN A 152 -10.88 -1.33 5.75
C GLN A 152 -11.52 -1.53 4.38
N ASP A 153 -12.49 -0.66 4.06
CA ASP A 153 -13.13 -0.70 2.75
C ASP A 153 -12.12 -0.47 1.61
N GLY A 154 -12.20 -1.32 0.60
CA GLY A 154 -11.29 -1.28 -0.53
C GLY A 154 -9.90 -1.86 -0.29
N ASP A 155 -9.64 -2.47 0.88
CA ASP A 155 -8.38 -3.20 1.12
C ASP A 155 -8.25 -4.37 0.14
N VAL A 156 -7.04 -4.56 -0.41
CA VAL A 156 -6.71 -5.69 -1.28
C VAL A 156 -5.63 -6.54 -0.64
N ILE A 157 -5.96 -7.78 -0.34
CA ILE A 157 -5.02 -8.77 0.18
C ILE A 157 -4.43 -9.51 -1.02
N VAL A 158 -3.13 -9.38 -1.23
CA VAL A 158 -2.44 -10.01 -2.35
C VAL A 158 -1.50 -11.09 -1.83
N ILE A 159 -1.71 -12.32 -2.27
CA ILE A 159 -0.88 -13.46 -1.93
C ILE A 159 -0.24 -13.97 -3.22
N PRO A 160 1.01 -13.58 -3.50
CA PRO A 160 1.67 -13.96 -4.74
C PRO A 160 2.04 -15.44 -4.75
N GLN A 161 2.24 -15.96 -5.94
CA GLN A 161 2.89 -17.24 -6.12
C GLN A 161 4.38 -17.14 -5.79
N TYR A 162 4.99 -18.25 -5.37
CA TYR A 162 6.41 -18.29 -5.06
C TYR A 162 7.25 -17.87 -6.27
N MET A 163 8.06 -16.84 -6.08
CA MET A 163 8.95 -16.30 -7.11
C MET A 163 10.36 -16.86 -6.97
N THR A 164 10.85 -17.47 -8.02
CA THR A 164 12.18 -18.12 -8.07
C THR A 164 13.31 -17.21 -8.54
N THR A 165 13.04 -15.91 -8.75
CA THR A 165 14.04 -14.97 -9.27
C THR A 165 14.18 -13.76 -8.38
N VAL A 166 15.36 -13.14 -8.42
CA VAL A 166 15.69 -11.84 -7.81
C VAL A 166 16.03 -10.87 -8.93
N SER A 167 15.37 -9.74 -8.97
CA SER A 167 15.64 -8.70 -9.98
C SER A 167 16.75 -7.76 -9.50
N VAL A 168 17.72 -7.47 -10.35
CA VAL A 168 18.81 -6.52 -10.08
C VAL A 168 18.73 -5.37 -11.05
N SER A 169 18.62 -4.14 -10.52
CA SER A 169 18.39 -2.94 -11.31
C SER A 169 19.14 -1.70 -10.79
N GLY A 170 19.00 -0.58 -11.49
CA GLY A 170 19.70 0.68 -11.19
C GLY A 170 21.12 0.71 -11.75
N SER A 171 22.08 1.24 -10.99
CA SER A 171 23.47 1.44 -11.44
C SER A 171 24.29 0.15 -11.44
N VAL A 172 23.84 -0.82 -12.20
CA VAL A 172 24.57 -2.05 -12.57
C VAL A 172 24.85 -2.03 -14.07
N ARG A 173 25.82 -2.81 -14.53
CA ARG A 173 26.20 -2.81 -15.95
C ARG A 173 25.12 -3.40 -16.86
N LYS A 174 24.44 -4.44 -16.38
CA LYS A 174 23.38 -5.13 -17.13
C LYS A 174 22.25 -5.50 -16.18
N PRO A 175 21.22 -4.63 -16.03
CA PRO A 175 20.03 -5.00 -15.25
C PRO A 175 19.41 -6.29 -15.78
N ASN A 176 19.13 -7.23 -14.86
CA ASN A 176 18.56 -8.54 -15.20
C ASN A 176 17.81 -9.14 -14.01
N SER A 177 17.20 -10.29 -14.24
CA SER A 177 16.65 -11.16 -13.19
C SER A 177 17.51 -12.41 -13.07
N VAL A 178 17.94 -12.73 -11.87
CA VAL A 178 18.80 -13.86 -11.52
C VAL A 178 17.98 -14.88 -10.74
N VAL A 179 18.22 -16.16 -10.98
CA VAL A 179 17.55 -17.23 -10.22
C VAL A 179 17.93 -17.10 -8.74
N TYR A 180 16.93 -17.19 -7.87
CA TYR A 180 17.15 -17.12 -6.44
C TYR A 180 17.89 -18.36 -5.93
N ASP A 181 18.98 -18.13 -5.23
CA ASP A 181 19.71 -19.14 -4.48
C ASP A 181 19.89 -18.67 -3.04
N PRO A 182 19.40 -19.42 -2.03
CA PRO A 182 19.52 -19.03 -0.61
C PRO A 182 20.97 -18.95 -0.10
N LYS A 183 21.94 -19.39 -0.87
CA LYS A 183 23.37 -19.28 -0.54
C LYS A 183 24.05 -18.05 -1.13
N MET A 184 23.49 -17.46 -2.18
CA MET A 184 24.03 -16.27 -2.83
C MET A 184 23.89 -15.01 -1.96
N LYS A 185 24.96 -14.22 -1.92
CA LYS A 185 25.02 -12.93 -1.21
C LYS A 185 24.77 -11.80 -2.20
N LEU A 186 24.55 -10.60 -1.68
CA LEU A 186 24.37 -9.40 -2.50
C LEU A 186 25.43 -9.25 -3.61
N LYS A 187 26.69 -9.49 -3.30
CA LYS A 187 27.81 -9.36 -4.25
C LYS A 187 27.68 -10.34 -5.43
N ASP A 188 27.12 -11.53 -5.19
CA ASP A 188 26.98 -12.57 -6.20
C ASP A 188 25.89 -12.17 -7.20
N TYR A 189 24.73 -11.67 -6.72
CA TYR A 189 23.67 -11.12 -7.58
C TYR A 189 24.14 -9.91 -8.39
N ILE A 190 24.91 -9.00 -7.78
CA ILE A 190 25.52 -7.86 -8.49
C ILE A 190 26.50 -8.33 -9.56
N SER A 191 27.27 -9.39 -9.29
CA SER A 191 28.21 -10.00 -10.26
C SER A 191 27.46 -10.55 -11.47
N GLU A 192 26.35 -11.26 -11.26
CA GLU A 192 25.47 -11.77 -12.33
C GLU A 192 24.87 -10.63 -13.18
N ALA A 193 24.69 -9.45 -12.60
CA ALA A 193 24.30 -8.24 -13.32
C ALA A 193 25.50 -7.50 -13.99
N GLY A 194 26.64 -8.20 -14.18
CA GLY A 194 27.86 -7.64 -14.77
C GLY A 194 28.65 -6.71 -13.85
N GLY A 195 28.31 -6.65 -12.57
CA GLY A 195 28.92 -5.76 -11.60
C GLY A 195 28.32 -4.37 -11.54
N TYR A 196 28.84 -3.56 -10.63
CA TYR A 196 28.45 -2.16 -10.50
C TYR A 196 28.83 -1.33 -11.71
N ALA A 197 27.96 -0.42 -12.11
CA ALA A 197 28.29 0.61 -13.09
C ALA A 197 29.27 1.64 -12.50
N GLU A 198 29.90 2.45 -13.35
CA GLU A 198 30.96 3.39 -12.97
C GLU A 198 30.56 4.36 -11.85
N ARG A 199 29.32 4.84 -11.88
CA ARG A 199 28.79 5.81 -10.90
C ARG A 199 27.89 5.19 -9.84
N ALA A 200 28.00 3.89 -9.58
CA ALA A 200 27.17 3.22 -8.60
C ALA A 200 27.50 3.66 -7.15
N ARG A 201 26.46 3.95 -6.35
CA ARG A 201 26.56 4.18 -4.90
C ARG A 201 26.42 2.84 -4.17
N LYS A 202 27.52 2.12 -4.03
CA LYS A 202 27.55 0.75 -3.46
C LYS A 202 27.03 0.66 -2.03
N SER A 203 27.23 1.71 -1.22
CA SER A 203 26.80 1.75 0.19
C SER A 203 25.30 2.05 0.36
N GLY A 204 24.64 2.53 -0.67
CA GLY A 204 23.21 2.84 -0.64
C GLY A 204 22.37 1.83 -1.40
N THR A 205 22.88 0.63 -1.68
CA THR A 205 22.09 -0.43 -2.30
C THR A 205 20.96 -0.84 -1.36
N PHE A 206 19.77 -0.94 -1.86
CA PHE A 206 18.61 -1.38 -1.09
C PHE A 206 17.89 -2.53 -1.79
N ILE A 207 17.15 -3.29 -0.99
CA ILE A 207 16.30 -4.37 -1.43
C ILE A 207 14.83 -4.00 -1.16
N LEU A 208 14.02 -4.26 -2.15
CA LEU A 208 12.58 -4.19 -2.06
C LEU A 208 12.05 -5.62 -2.05
N TYR A 209 11.40 -6.00 -0.97
CA TYR A 209 10.79 -7.31 -0.80
C TYR A 209 9.42 -7.40 -1.47
N PRO A 210 8.94 -8.59 -1.84
CA PRO A 210 7.62 -8.79 -2.43
C PRO A 210 6.47 -8.26 -1.57
N ASN A 211 6.62 -8.29 -0.25
CA ASN A 211 5.65 -7.75 0.72
C ASN A 211 5.68 -6.21 0.85
N GLY A 212 6.48 -5.51 0.02
CA GLY A 212 6.58 -4.05 0.03
C GLY A 212 7.58 -3.48 1.03
N HIS A 213 8.19 -4.29 1.90
CA HIS A 213 9.24 -3.81 2.78
C HIS A 213 10.51 -3.43 2.02
N ILE A 214 11.16 -2.35 2.48
CA ILE A 214 12.43 -1.88 1.93
C ILE A 214 13.49 -1.93 3.02
N LYS A 215 14.67 -2.45 2.65
CA LYS A 215 15.84 -2.50 3.55
C LYS A 215 17.09 -2.01 2.82
N GLU A 216 17.85 -1.12 3.46
CA GLU A 216 19.17 -0.78 2.96
C GLU A 216 20.12 -1.95 3.22
N LEU A 217 20.84 -2.35 2.16
CA LEU A 217 21.80 -3.45 2.21
C LEU A 217 23.22 -2.88 2.33
N GLY A 218 23.89 -3.18 3.42
CA GLY A 218 25.32 -2.93 3.54
C GLY A 218 26.14 -3.75 2.54
N ARG A 219 27.40 -3.38 2.32
CA ARG A 219 28.32 -4.11 1.41
C ARG A 219 28.45 -5.60 1.71
N ASN A 220 28.24 -5.98 2.96
CA ASN A 220 28.36 -7.35 3.47
C ASN A 220 26.98 -7.97 3.76
N ALA A 221 25.93 -7.52 3.06
CA ALA A 221 24.60 -8.09 3.24
C ALA A 221 24.66 -9.62 3.11
N SER A 222 24.01 -10.27 4.04
CA SER A 222 23.96 -11.73 4.16
C SER A 222 23.04 -12.32 3.08
N ALA A 223 23.24 -13.59 2.75
CA ALA A 223 22.29 -14.31 1.91
C ALA A 223 20.89 -14.38 2.53
N LYS A 224 20.78 -14.35 3.86
CA LYS A 224 19.50 -14.33 4.58
C LYS A 224 18.69 -13.05 4.38
N ASP A 225 19.35 -11.97 3.92
CA ASP A 225 18.68 -10.69 3.64
C ASP A 225 18.04 -10.66 2.26
N ILE A 226 18.14 -11.73 1.46
CA ILE A 226 17.63 -11.79 0.09
C ILE A 226 16.62 -12.92 0.01
N MET A 227 15.46 -12.60 -0.56
CA MET A 227 14.36 -13.55 -0.76
C MET A 227 14.02 -13.67 -2.25
N GLY A 228 13.41 -14.76 -2.66
CA GLY A 228 12.82 -14.88 -3.99
C GLY A 228 11.80 -13.77 -4.25
N GLY A 229 11.73 -13.27 -5.47
CA GLY A 229 10.85 -12.15 -5.83
C GLY A 229 11.32 -10.75 -5.42
N SER A 230 12.42 -10.65 -4.66
CA SER A 230 12.96 -9.36 -4.25
C SER A 230 13.59 -8.59 -5.43
N LYS A 231 13.61 -7.26 -5.30
CA LYS A 231 14.29 -6.37 -6.25
C LYS A 231 15.46 -5.68 -5.55
N ILE A 232 16.68 -5.96 -6.00
CA ILE A 232 17.90 -5.27 -5.58
C ILE A 232 18.07 -4.04 -6.43
N ILE A 233 18.14 -2.86 -5.81
CA ILE A 233 18.23 -1.57 -6.51
C ILE A 233 19.52 -0.88 -6.08
N VAL A 234 20.39 -0.62 -7.05
CA VAL A 234 21.65 0.07 -6.86
C VAL A 234 21.50 1.52 -7.29
N PRO A 235 21.55 2.50 -6.36
CA PRO A 235 21.46 3.90 -6.72
C PRO A 235 22.74 4.41 -7.39
N GLN A 236 22.61 5.50 -8.12
CA GLN A 236 23.74 6.20 -8.74
C GLN A 236 24.34 7.23 -7.78
N LYS A 237 25.65 7.43 -7.81
CA LYS A 237 26.29 8.58 -7.16
C LYS A 237 25.86 9.85 -7.91
N GLY A 238 25.06 10.70 -7.27
CA GLY A 238 24.70 11.99 -7.82
C GLY A 238 25.90 12.94 -7.94
N ARG A 239 25.91 13.83 -8.91
CA ARG A 239 26.53 15.14 -8.75
C ARG A 239 25.64 15.89 -7.75
N SER A 240 25.97 15.89 -6.48
CA SER A 240 25.33 16.70 -5.43
C SER A 240 23.76 16.74 -5.35
N GLN A 241 23.07 16.15 -6.29
CA GLN A 241 21.61 16.05 -6.35
C GLN A 241 21.19 14.64 -6.79
N TRP A 242 20.46 13.98 -5.94
CA TRP A 242 19.90 12.65 -6.18
C TRP A 242 18.75 12.75 -7.20
N ASN A 243 18.92 12.21 -8.39
CA ASN A 243 17.79 12.06 -9.32
C ASN A 243 16.89 10.88 -8.90
N LEU A 244 16.06 11.11 -7.90
CA LEU A 244 15.04 10.16 -7.45
C LEU A 244 14.10 9.76 -8.60
N ALA A 245 13.74 10.71 -9.47
CA ALA A 245 12.83 10.47 -10.56
C ALA A 245 13.31 9.37 -11.53
N THR A 246 14.61 9.36 -11.87
CA THR A 246 15.17 8.34 -12.78
C THR A 246 15.24 6.95 -12.14
N THR A 247 15.36 6.87 -10.82
CA THR A 247 15.38 5.58 -10.13
C THR A 247 13.95 5.02 -9.96
N LEU A 248 12.97 5.90 -9.85
CA LEU A 248 11.56 5.53 -9.68
C LEU A 248 10.90 5.09 -10.99
N THR A 249 11.29 5.66 -12.15
CA THR A 249 10.75 5.23 -13.45
C THR A 249 11.13 3.81 -13.85
N SER A 250 12.20 3.25 -13.26
CA SER A 250 12.58 1.84 -13.48
C SER A 250 11.86 0.85 -12.56
N VAL A 251 11.07 1.33 -11.60
CA VAL A 251 10.33 0.52 -10.59
C VAL A 251 8.82 0.55 -10.85
N THR A 252 8.42 0.76 -12.10
CA THR A 252 7.01 0.77 -12.51
C THR A 252 6.37 -0.62 -12.46
N THR A 253 6.21 -1.17 -11.28
CA THR A 253 5.17 -2.17 -11.02
C THR A 253 4.81 -2.16 -9.54
N SER A 254 3.65 -1.63 -9.20
CA SER A 254 2.83 -1.91 -8.00
C SER A 254 3.47 -1.73 -6.61
N VAL A 255 4.48 -0.90 -6.45
CA VAL A 255 4.96 -0.53 -5.11
C VAL A 255 4.62 0.92 -4.86
N SER A 256 3.90 1.18 -3.79
CA SER A 256 3.51 2.55 -3.45
C SER A 256 4.77 3.40 -3.31
N MET A 257 4.84 4.43 -4.13
CA MET A 257 5.93 5.40 -4.15
C MET A 257 6.15 6.06 -2.79
N LEU A 258 5.13 6.13 -1.94
CA LEU A 258 5.22 6.68 -0.60
C LEU A 258 6.19 5.92 0.30
N ALA A 259 6.20 4.59 0.25
CA ALA A 259 7.15 3.80 1.04
C ALA A 259 8.59 4.04 0.58
N VAL A 260 8.80 4.20 -0.74
CA VAL A 260 10.12 4.53 -1.31
C VAL A 260 10.52 5.96 -0.95
N ILE A 261 9.62 6.92 -1.01
CA ILE A 261 9.87 8.33 -0.67
C ILE A 261 10.13 8.48 0.83
N ALA A 262 9.35 7.82 1.70
CA ALA A 262 9.53 7.89 3.15
C ALA A 262 10.87 7.28 3.61
N THR A 263 11.29 6.16 3.02
CA THR A 263 12.60 5.56 3.31
C THR A 263 13.77 6.39 2.76
N LEU A 264 13.58 7.04 1.62
CA LEU A 264 14.62 7.92 1.05
C LEU A 264 14.77 9.23 1.82
N ILE A 265 13.70 9.81 2.35
CA ILE A 265 13.73 10.98 3.24
C ILE A 265 14.43 10.63 4.56
N ASN A 266 14.19 9.42 5.10
CA ASN A 266 14.90 8.95 6.32
C ASN A 266 16.39 8.65 6.08
N ALA A 267 16.77 8.24 4.88
CA ALA A 267 18.17 8.00 4.51
C ALA A 267 18.95 9.29 4.18
N MET A 268 18.27 10.43 4.08
CA MET A 268 18.88 11.76 3.85
C MET A 268 19.13 12.54 5.15
N LYS A 269 18.65 12.06 6.30
CA LYS A 269 19.00 12.57 7.64
C LYS A 269 20.25 11.87 8.16
#